data_9ab1c654037d055a12b04f9d8155c366
#
_entry.id   9ab1c654037d055a12b04f9d8155c366
#
_cell.length_a   1.000
_cell.length_b   1.000
_cell.length_c   1.000
_cell.angle_alpha   90.00
_cell.angle_beta   90.00
_cell.angle_gamma   90.00
#
_symmetry.space_group_name_H-M   'P 1'
#
loop_
_entity.id
_entity.type
_entity.pdbx_description
1 polymer ?
#
loop_
_entity_poly.entity_id
_entity_poly.type
_entity_poly.pdbx_seq_one_letter_code
_entity_poly.pdbx_strand_id
1 'polypeptide(L)'
;VVMSEEKAKELGVKPMAVWVAGALAGVAPEIMGVGPVAATKKVMEKTGLSVDAFDLIEANEAFAAQSLAVARDLSFDMTKVNVNGGAIALGHPVGASGCRILVTLLHEMEKRGAKRGMATLCIGGGMGCATVVERE
;
A
#
# COMPACT_ATOMS: atom_id res chain seq x y z
N VAL A 1 9.00 -9.87 -8.93
CA VAL A 1 9.39 -9.55 -10.31
C VAL A 1 8.24 -8.81 -10.97
N VAL A 2 8.53 -7.72 -11.68
CA VAL A 2 7.55 -6.91 -12.41
C VAL A 2 7.85 -7.06 -13.91
N MET A 3 6.81 -7.24 -14.71
CA MET A 3 6.94 -7.38 -16.17
C MET A 3 5.65 -6.89 -16.86
N SER A 4 5.69 -6.72 -18.17
CA SER A 4 4.48 -6.43 -18.95
C SER A 4 3.57 -7.68 -19.05
N GLU A 5 2.30 -7.45 -19.36
CA GLU A 5 1.33 -8.53 -19.57
C GLU A 5 1.76 -9.44 -20.74
N GLU A 6 2.27 -8.84 -21.83
CA GLU A 6 2.77 -9.58 -22.99
C GLU A 6 3.92 -10.51 -22.59
N LYS A 7 4.85 -10.00 -21.75
CA LYS A 7 5.98 -10.82 -21.29
C LYS A 7 5.54 -11.95 -20.36
N ALA A 8 4.57 -11.71 -19.51
CA ALA A 8 3.99 -12.76 -18.66
C ALA A 8 3.36 -13.88 -19.51
N LYS A 9 2.61 -13.51 -20.55
CA LYS A 9 2.02 -14.46 -21.50
C LYS A 9 3.08 -15.25 -22.28
N GLU A 10 4.11 -14.55 -22.79
CA GLU A 10 5.25 -15.18 -23.48
C GLU A 10 5.95 -16.24 -22.63
N LEU A 11 6.14 -15.95 -21.34
CA LEU A 11 6.80 -16.85 -20.39
C LEU A 11 5.87 -17.90 -19.79
N GLY A 12 4.57 -17.84 -20.03
CA GLY A 12 3.59 -18.75 -19.45
C GLY A 12 3.46 -18.61 -17.92
N VAL A 13 3.80 -17.45 -17.36
CA VAL A 13 3.70 -17.20 -15.91
C VAL A 13 2.39 -16.53 -15.58
N LYS A 14 1.73 -17.00 -14.50
CA LYS A 14 0.53 -16.38 -13.98
C LYS A 14 0.90 -15.22 -13.07
N PRO A 15 0.43 -13.98 -13.35
CA PRO A 15 0.64 -12.85 -12.45
C PRO A 15 -0.05 -13.07 -11.10
N MET A 16 0.57 -12.62 -10.01
CA MET A 16 -0.08 -12.57 -8.69
C MET A 16 -1.13 -11.46 -8.64
N ALA A 17 -0.85 -10.32 -9.27
CA ALA A 17 -1.76 -9.19 -9.43
C ALA A 17 -1.30 -8.28 -10.56
N VAL A 18 -2.17 -7.39 -10.98
CA VAL A 18 -1.89 -6.29 -11.91
C VAL A 18 -1.71 -5.00 -11.12
N TRP A 19 -0.69 -4.23 -11.45
CA TRP A 19 -0.54 -2.87 -10.92
C TRP A 19 -1.53 -1.94 -11.61
N VAL A 20 -2.38 -1.30 -10.82
CA VAL A 20 -3.45 -0.42 -11.32
C VAL A 20 -2.98 1.02 -11.40
N ALA A 21 -2.48 1.55 -10.29
CA ALA A 21 -2.01 2.92 -10.20
C ALA A 21 -1.09 3.12 -9.00
N GLY A 22 -0.31 4.20 -9.07
CA GLY A 22 0.47 4.69 -7.95
C GLY A 22 0.47 6.22 -7.89
N ALA A 23 0.72 6.76 -6.72
CA ALA A 23 0.86 8.17 -6.50
C ALA A 23 1.94 8.48 -5.47
N LEU A 24 2.65 9.58 -5.73
CA LEU A 24 3.53 10.24 -4.77
C LEU A 24 2.90 11.56 -4.37
N ALA A 25 3.05 11.95 -3.12
CA ALA A 25 2.59 13.24 -2.63
C ALA A 25 3.61 13.83 -1.64
N GLY A 26 3.68 15.16 -1.60
CA GLY A 26 4.47 15.90 -0.63
C GLY A 26 3.58 16.46 0.46
N VAL A 27 4.13 16.57 1.67
CA VAL A 27 3.57 17.26 2.83
C VAL A 27 4.68 18.06 3.50
N ALA A 28 4.34 18.96 4.40
CA ALA A 28 5.36 19.69 5.18
C ALA A 28 6.26 18.69 5.94
N PRO A 29 7.59 18.90 5.96
CA PRO A 29 8.53 17.96 6.60
C PRO A 29 8.20 17.66 8.06
N GLU A 30 7.67 18.62 8.79
CA GLU A 30 7.30 18.52 10.21
C GLU A 30 6.18 17.51 10.46
N ILE A 31 5.37 17.24 9.44
CA ILE A 31 4.28 16.26 9.47
C ILE A 31 4.52 15.11 8.49
N MET A 32 5.75 14.77 8.23
CA MET A 32 6.17 13.71 7.29
C MET A 32 5.37 12.42 7.45
N GLY A 33 5.05 12.04 8.68
CA GLY A 33 4.34 10.80 8.98
C GLY A 33 2.95 10.68 8.34
N VAL A 34 2.30 11.80 8.00
CA VAL A 34 0.99 11.79 7.31
C VAL A 34 1.09 11.86 5.78
N GLY A 35 2.29 11.77 5.21
CA GLY A 35 2.49 11.64 3.77
C GLY A 35 1.62 10.57 3.10
N PRO A 36 1.39 9.38 3.71
CA PRO A 36 0.48 8.37 3.19
C PRO A 36 -0.94 8.87 2.96
N VAL A 37 -1.43 9.81 3.78
CA VAL A 37 -2.78 10.38 3.62
C VAL A 37 -2.90 11.10 2.28
N ALA A 38 -1.94 11.99 1.98
CA ALA A 38 -1.92 12.74 0.73
C ALA A 38 -1.72 11.83 -0.49
N ALA A 39 -0.82 10.85 -0.39
CA ALA A 39 -0.58 9.89 -1.47
C ALA A 39 -1.79 8.98 -1.74
N THR A 40 -2.44 8.49 -0.68
CA THR A 40 -3.64 7.66 -0.79
C THR A 40 -4.80 8.44 -1.41
N LYS A 41 -5.07 9.67 -0.97
CA LYS A 41 -6.10 10.53 -1.60
C LYS A 41 -5.82 10.71 -3.08
N LYS A 42 -4.57 10.99 -3.45
CA LYS A 42 -4.18 11.18 -4.85
C LYS A 42 -4.32 9.91 -5.70
N VAL A 43 -4.04 8.72 -5.16
CA VAL A 43 -4.24 7.48 -5.91
C VAL A 43 -5.73 7.14 -6.03
N MET A 44 -6.53 7.43 -5.02
CA MET A 44 -7.99 7.30 -5.08
C MET A 44 -8.61 8.22 -6.15
N GLU A 45 -8.17 9.49 -6.22
CA GLU A 45 -8.58 10.41 -7.29
C GLU A 45 -8.25 9.87 -8.68
N LYS A 46 -7.04 9.32 -8.87
CA LYS A 46 -6.62 8.74 -10.16
C LYS A 46 -7.43 7.53 -10.58
N THR A 47 -7.88 6.74 -9.63
CA THR A 47 -8.56 5.46 -9.90
C THR A 47 -10.09 5.56 -9.81
N GLY A 48 -10.61 6.62 -9.23
CA GLY A 48 -12.04 6.75 -8.91
C GLY A 48 -12.49 5.83 -7.76
N LEU A 49 -11.54 5.21 -7.04
CA LEU A 49 -11.85 4.31 -5.93
C LEU A 49 -11.99 5.08 -4.62
N SER A 50 -12.85 4.59 -3.73
CA SER A 50 -12.90 5.00 -2.32
C SER A 50 -12.06 4.05 -1.46
N VAL A 51 -11.82 4.43 -0.21
CA VAL A 51 -11.08 3.58 0.75
C VAL A 51 -11.78 2.24 0.98
N ASP A 52 -13.10 2.22 0.96
CA ASP A 52 -13.91 1.02 1.19
C ASP A 52 -13.79 -0.02 0.05
N ALA A 53 -13.35 0.43 -1.13
CA ALA A 53 -13.14 -0.43 -2.28
C ALA A 53 -11.92 -1.36 -2.14
N PHE A 54 -11.05 -1.12 -1.16
CA PHE A 54 -9.91 -1.98 -0.87
C PHE A 54 -10.31 -3.11 0.09
N ASP A 55 -10.00 -4.34 -0.30
CA ASP A 55 -10.21 -5.53 0.52
C ASP A 55 -9.13 -5.68 1.59
N LEU A 56 -7.89 -5.29 1.25
CA LEU A 56 -6.73 -5.34 2.13
C LEU A 56 -5.86 -4.08 1.94
N ILE A 57 -5.27 -3.63 3.04
CA ILE A 57 -4.38 -2.48 3.08
C ILE A 57 -3.12 -2.84 3.87
N GLU A 58 -1.97 -2.58 3.29
CA GLU A 58 -0.69 -2.57 3.99
C GLU A 58 -0.23 -1.11 4.16
N ALA A 59 -0.36 -0.57 5.35
CA ALA A 59 0.09 0.76 5.71
C ALA A 59 1.34 0.64 6.60
N ASN A 60 2.49 1.10 6.11
CA ASN A 60 3.74 0.92 6.84
C ASN A 60 3.74 1.66 8.19
N GLU A 61 4.03 0.94 9.24
CA GLU A 61 4.12 1.44 10.62
C GLU A 61 5.53 1.95 10.93
N ALA A 62 5.90 3.11 10.36
CA ALA A 62 7.19 3.73 10.70
C ALA A 62 7.22 4.17 12.16
N PHE A 63 6.08 4.65 12.68
CA PHE A 63 5.86 5.03 14.08
C PHE A 63 4.42 4.74 14.47
N ALA A 64 4.17 4.35 15.73
CA ALA A 64 2.82 4.04 16.21
C ALA A 64 1.87 5.26 16.11
N ALA A 65 2.32 6.43 16.56
CA ALA A 65 1.52 7.66 16.49
C ALA A 65 1.17 8.05 15.04
N GLN A 66 2.13 7.90 14.12
CA GLN A 66 1.95 8.15 12.70
C GLN A 66 0.93 7.19 12.08
N SER A 67 0.99 5.90 12.43
CA SER A 67 0.05 4.89 11.93
C SER A 67 -1.37 5.18 12.36
N LEU A 68 -1.55 5.60 13.63
CA LEU A 68 -2.86 6.00 14.14
C LEU A 68 -3.41 7.26 13.46
N ALA A 69 -2.56 8.25 13.19
CA ALA A 69 -2.95 9.46 12.48
C ALA A 69 -3.42 9.14 11.06
N VAL A 70 -2.65 8.32 10.31
CA VAL A 70 -3.02 7.89 8.95
C VAL A 70 -4.33 7.11 8.94
N ALA A 71 -4.48 6.15 9.85
CA ALA A 71 -5.70 5.35 9.95
C ALA A 71 -6.95 6.21 10.22
N ARG A 72 -6.82 7.19 11.11
CA ARG A 72 -7.90 8.15 11.43
C ARG A 72 -8.25 9.03 10.24
N ASP A 73 -7.26 9.66 9.63
CA ASP A 73 -7.45 10.64 8.55
C ASP A 73 -8.02 10.01 7.27
N LEU A 74 -7.74 8.72 7.05
CA LEU A 74 -8.27 7.93 5.94
C LEU A 74 -9.49 7.09 6.31
N SER A 75 -9.92 7.12 7.57
CA SER A 75 -11.04 6.31 8.08
C SER A 75 -10.87 4.81 7.77
N PHE A 76 -9.67 4.28 7.97
CA PHE A 76 -9.39 2.89 7.68
C PHE A 76 -10.20 1.92 8.54
N ASP A 77 -10.80 0.91 7.90
CA ASP A 77 -11.28 -0.28 8.59
C ASP A 77 -10.07 -1.11 9.04
N MET A 78 -9.75 -1.06 10.34
CA MET A 78 -8.57 -1.72 10.90
C MET A 78 -8.62 -3.24 10.80
N THR A 79 -9.76 -3.84 10.50
CA THR A 79 -9.86 -5.29 10.23
C THR A 79 -9.24 -5.70 8.89
N LYS A 80 -9.00 -4.73 8.01
CA LYS A 80 -8.38 -4.90 6.69
C LYS A 80 -6.92 -4.43 6.62
N VAL A 81 -6.41 -3.78 7.69
CA VAL A 81 -5.09 -3.14 7.70
C VAL A 81 -4.06 -4.00 8.41
N ASN A 82 -2.92 -4.23 7.75
CA ASN A 82 -1.77 -4.94 8.32
C ASN A 82 -2.17 -6.25 9.03
N VAL A 83 -3.01 -7.02 8.39
CA VAL A 83 -3.68 -8.19 8.99
C VAL A 83 -2.72 -9.32 9.43
N ASN A 84 -1.48 -9.26 9.01
CA ASN A 84 -0.39 -10.15 9.43
C ASN A 84 0.61 -9.47 10.38
N GLY A 85 0.26 -8.33 10.96
CA GLY A 85 1.16 -7.46 11.71
C GLY A 85 1.92 -6.49 10.80
N GLY A 86 2.34 -5.38 11.36
CA GLY A 86 3.08 -4.32 10.68
C GLY A 86 4.51 -4.17 11.19
N ALA A 87 5.16 -3.08 10.79
CA ALA A 87 6.57 -2.84 11.07
C ALA A 87 6.91 -2.70 12.57
N ILE A 88 5.95 -2.34 13.42
CA ILE A 88 6.14 -2.29 14.88
C ILE A 88 6.49 -3.70 15.41
N ALA A 89 5.83 -4.73 14.87
CA ALA A 89 6.09 -6.11 15.24
C ALA A 89 7.23 -6.75 14.43
N LEU A 90 7.31 -6.45 13.11
CA LEU A 90 8.18 -7.14 12.16
C LEU A 90 9.52 -6.43 11.93
N GLY A 91 9.61 -5.13 12.25
CA GLY A 91 10.74 -4.27 11.93
C GLY A 91 10.50 -3.42 10.66
N HIS A 92 11.26 -2.32 10.56
CA HIS A 92 11.19 -1.38 9.45
C HIS A 92 12.53 -1.31 8.71
N PRO A 93 12.80 -2.22 7.77
CA PRO A 93 14.00 -2.15 6.94
C PRO A 93 13.80 -1.03 5.91
N VAL A 94 14.25 0.18 6.22
CA VAL A 94 13.94 1.43 5.49
C VAL A 94 14.11 1.30 3.98
N GLY A 95 15.19 0.68 3.52
CA GLY A 95 15.46 0.45 2.09
C GLY A 95 14.61 -0.66 1.43
N ALA A 96 13.87 -1.45 2.21
CA ALA A 96 13.11 -2.59 1.71
C ALA A 96 11.62 -2.57 2.10
N SER A 97 11.19 -1.64 2.96
CA SER A 97 9.81 -1.65 3.48
C SER A 97 8.75 -1.54 2.40
N GLY A 98 8.98 -0.79 1.33
CA GLY A 98 8.05 -0.72 0.20
C GLY A 98 7.85 -2.09 -0.46
N CYS A 99 8.93 -2.82 -0.69
CA CYS A 99 8.86 -4.19 -1.20
C CYS A 99 8.19 -5.13 -0.19
N ARG A 100 8.56 -5.04 1.08
CA ARG A 100 8.02 -5.89 2.15
C ARG A 100 6.50 -5.78 2.24
N ILE A 101 5.96 -4.56 2.34
CA ILE A 101 4.50 -4.36 2.46
C ILE A 101 3.76 -4.86 1.22
N LEU A 102 4.30 -4.61 0.02
CA LEU A 102 3.67 -5.07 -1.21
C LEU A 102 3.69 -6.60 -1.33
N VAL A 103 4.78 -7.25 -0.98
CA VAL A 103 4.88 -8.73 -0.97
C VAL A 103 3.90 -9.34 0.03
N THR A 104 3.83 -8.80 1.25
CA THR A 104 2.85 -9.23 2.26
C THR A 104 1.42 -9.09 1.73
N LEU A 105 1.10 -7.94 1.14
CA LEU A 105 -0.22 -7.66 0.56
C LEU A 105 -0.59 -8.70 -0.50
N LEU A 106 0.28 -8.95 -1.47
CA LEU A 106 0.02 -9.87 -2.58
C LEU A 106 -0.25 -11.30 -2.10
N HIS A 107 0.56 -11.81 -1.17
CA HIS A 107 0.35 -13.15 -0.62
C HIS A 107 -0.93 -13.25 0.22
N GLU A 108 -1.27 -12.23 0.99
CA GLU A 108 -2.50 -12.25 1.77
C GLU A 108 -3.74 -12.08 0.88
N MET A 109 -3.65 -11.29 -0.18
CA MET A 109 -4.69 -11.21 -1.20
C MET A 109 -4.94 -12.57 -1.87
N GLU A 110 -3.88 -13.30 -2.17
CA GLU A 110 -3.98 -14.65 -2.72
C GLU A 110 -4.67 -15.61 -1.76
N LYS A 111 -4.21 -15.63 -0.51
CA LYS A 111 -4.74 -16.51 0.54
C LYS A 111 -6.22 -16.28 0.84
N ARG A 112 -6.68 -15.03 0.82
CA ARG A 112 -8.08 -14.67 1.12
C ARG A 112 -8.98 -14.59 -0.11
N GLY A 113 -8.45 -14.70 -1.32
CA GLY A 113 -9.20 -14.44 -2.54
C GLY A 113 -9.62 -12.96 -2.68
N ALA A 114 -8.87 -12.05 -2.04
CA ALA A 114 -9.11 -10.62 -2.11
C ALA A 114 -8.77 -10.08 -3.51
N LYS A 115 -9.57 -9.14 -3.99
CA LYS A 115 -9.44 -8.60 -5.35
C LYS A 115 -8.59 -7.33 -5.40
N ARG A 116 -8.81 -6.38 -4.48
CA ARG A 116 -8.11 -5.10 -4.48
C ARG A 116 -7.29 -4.90 -3.23
N GLY A 117 -6.05 -4.51 -3.42
CA GLY A 117 -5.14 -4.19 -2.34
C GLY A 117 -4.46 -2.84 -2.53
N MET A 118 -4.15 -2.20 -1.43
CA MET A 118 -3.38 -0.96 -1.42
C MET A 118 -2.20 -1.08 -0.46
N ALA A 119 -1.04 -0.62 -0.89
CA ALA A 119 0.13 -0.44 -0.04
C ALA A 119 0.50 1.04 0.03
N THR A 120 0.76 1.56 1.23
CA THR A 120 1.13 2.96 1.42
C THR A 120 2.18 3.12 2.51
N LEU A 121 3.05 4.12 2.35
CA LEU A 121 4.11 4.41 3.32
C LEU A 121 4.51 5.89 3.28
N CYS A 122 5.00 6.40 4.42
CA CYS A 122 5.66 7.69 4.50
C CYS A 122 7.12 7.58 4.04
N ILE A 123 7.66 8.71 3.60
CA ILE A 123 9.04 8.82 3.13
C ILE A 123 9.66 10.05 3.76
N GLY A 124 10.91 9.95 4.22
CA GLY A 124 11.64 11.04 4.83
C GLY A 124 11.66 12.30 3.97
N GLY A 125 11.64 13.48 4.63
CA GLY A 125 11.59 14.78 3.96
C GLY A 125 10.17 15.31 3.70
N GLY A 126 9.13 14.60 4.12
CA GLY A 126 7.73 15.05 3.94
C GLY A 126 7.08 14.49 2.68
N MET A 127 7.23 13.20 2.43
CA MET A 127 6.64 12.54 1.26
C MET A 127 5.82 11.31 1.66
N GLY A 128 4.93 10.90 0.78
CA GLY A 128 4.21 9.64 0.85
C GLY A 128 4.12 8.96 -0.50
N CYS A 129 3.97 7.65 -0.47
CA CYS A 129 3.70 6.82 -1.63
C CYS A 129 2.49 5.93 -1.36
N ALA A 130 1.65 5.74 -2.37
CA ALA A 130 0.58 4.76 -2.36
C ALA A 130 0.54 4.03 -3.69
N THR A 131 0.26 2.74 -3.65
CA THR A 131 0.09 1.89 -4.84
C THR A 131 -1.12 0.99 -4.70
N VAL A 132 -1.83 0.77 -5.80
CA VAL A 132 -3.02 -0.08 -5.88
C VAL A 132 -2.72 -1.24 -6.82
N VAL A 133 -3.06 -2.43 -6.39
CA VAL A 133 -2.98 -3.66 -7.17
C VAL A 133 -4.33 -4.37 -7.19
N GLU A 134 -4.60 -5.09 -8.28
CA GLU A 134 -5.84 -5.82 -8.47
C GLU A 134 -5.56 -7.25 -8.93
N ARG A 135 -6.35 -8.22 -8.46
CA ARG A 135 -6.33 -9.62 -8.89
C ARG A 135 -7.61 -9.93 -9.66
N GLU A 136 -7.44 -10.75 -10.68
CA GLU A 136 -8.55 -11.33 -11.43
C GLU A 136 -9.30 -12.42 -10.63
#